data_b13e7e8691b3e691672c75b5792d4bfe
#
_entry.id   b13e7e8691b3e691672c75b5792d4bfe
#
_cell.length_a   1.000
_cell.length_b   1.000
_cell.length_c   1.000
_cell.angle_alpha   90.00
_cell.angle_beta   90.00
_cell.angle_gamma   90.00
#
_symmetry.space_group_name_H-M   'P 1'
#
loop_
_entity.id
_entity.type
_entity.pdbx_description
1 polymer ?
#
loop_
_entity_poly.entity_id
_entity_poly.type
_entity_poly.pdbx_seq_one_letter_code
_entity_poly.pdbx_strand_id
1 'polypeptide(L)'
;MRTVTRHTLIAGLLLGSLAGQLAWAAPTAPIKPKVMLITMFAPEAQTWIDRLALKHEIPVPGLSAEYPNIRCNDQDTCLLVTGMGQTNAAASTLALALSPQFDLRQSYFLIAGIAGINPHQGTIGTAAWAHYLVEFGTQWELDARDAPKDWPTGYIGINTRGPNEKPPLDYKTEVFELNPKLQAKAFALSYQVSLSESKESAAWRVKYPYAPANQPPVVSRCDTLAGNTWFSGTRLSERAEVWTRLLTDNKGVYCTTQQEDNSTYEALLRASKAGRVDINRLAVVRAGSDFDRPYPGYSEVDNLLKYADQGGFVPALENLYRAGNPLVQAILGNWKAWEQGVPEN
;
A
#
# COMPACT_ATOMS: atom_id res chain seq x y z
N MET A 1 45.74 88.71 -17.27
CA MET A 1 45.21 87.43 -17.80
C MET A 1 45.88 86.27 -17.08
N ARG A 2 45.20 85.66 -16.14
CA ARG A 2 45.76 84.50 -15.33
C ARG A 2 45.10 83.20 -15.80
N THR A 3 45.93 82.31 -16.30
CA THR A 3 45.53 80.99 -16.73
C THR A 3 45.49 80.03 -15.51
N VAL A 4 44.36 79.43 -15.31
CA VAL A 4 44.14 78.40 -14.24
C VAL A 4 44.19 77.03 -14.87
N THR A 5 45.20 76.25 -14.48
CA THR A 5 45.35 74.85 -14.88
C THR A 5 44.57 73.96 -13.93
N ARG A 6 43.61 73.18 -14.42
CA ARG A 6 42.88 72.17 -13.65
C ARG A 6 43.60 70.83 -13.72
N HIS A 7 43.98 70.28 -12.61
CA HIS A 7 44.46 68.89 -12.49
C HIS A 7 43.25 67.97 -12.20
N THR A 8 43.09 67.02 -13.13
CA THR A 8 42.06 65.94 -12.98
C THR A 8 42.70 64.74 -12.33
N LEU A 9 42.29 64.38 -11.11
CA LEU A 9 42.65 63.15 -10.45
C LEU A 9 41.70 62.02 -10.93
N ILE A 10 42.26 61.01 -11.55
CA ILE A 10 41.55 59.76 -11.87
C ILE A 10 41.76 58.78 -10.74
N ALA A 11 40.70 58.53 -9.96
CA ALA A 11 40.64 57.49 -8.96
C ALA A 11 40.20 56.18 -9.62
N GLY A 12 41.10 55.23 -9.79
CA GLY A 12 40.81 53.90 -10.30
C GLY A 12 40.14 53.05 -9.18
N LEU A 13 38.85 52.72 -9.36
CA LEU A 13 38.18 51.70 -8.58
C LEU A 13 38.57 50.30 -9.08
N LEU A 14 39.35 49.59 -8.33
CA LEU A 14 39.56 48.11 -8.49
C LEU A 14 38.34 47.40 -7.91
N LEU A 15 37.38 47.00 -8.77
CA LEU A 15 36.31 46.05 -8.45
C LEU A 15 36.91 44.63 -8.47
N GLY A 16 37.27 44.14 -7.29
CA GLY A 16 37.58 42.73 -7.09
C GLY A 16 36.33 41.87 -7.24
N SER A 17 36.21 41.16 -8.36
CA SER A 17 35.16 40.15 -8.59
C SER A 17 35.44 38.93 -7.67
N LEU A 18 34.78 38.85 -6.53
CA LEU A 18 34.59 37.62 -5.77
C LEU A 18 33.63 36.73 -6.59
N ALA A 19 34.16 35.98 -7.53
CA ALA A 19 33.46 34.83 -8.11
C ALA A 19 33.39 33.74 -7.00
N GLY A 20 32.34 33.77 -6.19
CA GLY A 20 32.03 32.64 -5.31
C GLY A 20 31.78 31.42 -6.19
N GLN A 21 32.74 30.51 -6.21
CA GLN A 21 32.54 29.17 -6.75
C GLN A 21 31.47 28.49 -5.89
N LEU A 22 30.24 28.44 -6.38
CA LEU A 22 29.24 27.48 -5.93
C LEU A 22 29.84 26.10 -6.25
N ALA A 23 30.50 25.52 -5.26
CA ALA A 23 30.88 24.11 -5.32
C ALA A 23 29.58 23.30 -5.45
N TRP A 24 29.22 22.88 -6.65
CA TRP A 24 28.20 21.86 -6.84
C TRP A 24 28.74 20.61 -6.15
N ALA A 25 28.14 20.24 -5.01
CA ALA A 25 28.40 18.95 -4.42
C ALA A 25 28.15 17.89 -5.49
N ALA A 26 29.16 17.04 -5.74
CA ALA A 26 29.01 15.92 -6.66
C ALA A 26 27.75 15.13 -6.23
N PRO A 27 26.89 14.74 -7.17
CA PRO A 27 25.70 13.96 -6.82
C PRO A 27 26.15 12.70 -6.09
N THR A 28 25.66 12.52 -4.87
CA THR A 28 25.86 11.28 -4.12
C THR A 28 25.29 10.12 -4.93
N ALA A 29 25.97 8.96 -4.96
CA ALA A 29 25.46 7.79 -5.66
C ALA A 29 24.04 7.46 -5.13
N PRO A 30 23.09 7.08 -6.02
CA PRO A 30 21.73 6.78 -5.58
C PRO A 30 21.71 5.58 -4.65
N ILE A 31 20.82 5.64 -3.66
CA ILE A 31 20.56 4.57 -2.72
C ILE A 31 19.86 3.42 -3.47
N LYS A 32 20.30 2.17 -3.24
CA LYS A 32 19.81 0.98 -3.94
C LYS A 32 19.24 -0.02 -2.93
N PRO A 33 18.06 0.22 -2.37
CA PRO A 33 17.49 -0.73 -1.43
C PRO A 33 17.12 -2.04 -2.14
N LYS A 34 17.39 -3.17 -1.51
CA LYS A 34 16.91 -4.48 -1.96
C LYS A 34 15.43 -4.64 -1.70
N VAL A 35 14.95 -4.07 -0.57
CA VAL A 35 13.54 -4.09 -0.18
C VAL A 35 13.07 -2.68 0.12
N MET A 36 11.94 -2.30 -0.48
CA MET A 36 11.19 -1.08 -0.19
C MET A 36 9.83 -1.47 0.41
N LEU A 37 9.67 -1.23 1.70
CA LEU A 37 8.40 -1.37 2.41
C LEU A 37 7.51 -0.16 2.11
N ILE A 38 6.22 -0.38 1.94
CA ILE A 38 5.23 0.66 1.74
C ILE A 38 4.11 0.47 2.76
N THR A 39 3.93 1.47 3.61
CA THR A 39 2.87 1.53 4.62
C THR A 39 2.11 2.85 4.47
N MET A 40 0.94 2.99 5.08
CA MET A 40 0.07 4.12 4.81
C MET A 40 0.05 5.15 5.94
N PHE A 41 0.33 4.73 7.18
CA PHE A 41 0.36 5.64 8.33
C PHE A 41 1.33 5.15 9.42
N ALA A 42 1.64 6.02 10.38
CA ALA A 42 2.69 5.77 11.37
C ALA A 42 2.57 4.43 12.14
N PRO A 43 1.39 3.99 12.64
CA PRO A 43 1.29 2.72 13.34
C PRO A 43 1.68 1.50 12.50
N GLU A 44 1.35 1.46 11.20
CA GLU A 44 1.78 0.37 10.31
C GLU A 44 3.30 0.35 10.13
N ALA A 45 3.92 1.53 10.05
CA ALA A 45 5.36 1.67 9.88
C ALA A 45 6.16 1.32 11.13
N GLN A 46 5.63 1.60 12.33
CA GLN A 46 6.40 1.60 13.57
C GLN A 46 7.03 0.24 13.87
N THR A 47 6.27 -0.84 13.74
CA THR A 47 6.82 -2.20 13.99
C THR A 47 8.00 -2.52 13.07
N TRP A 48 7.94 -2.11 11.80
CA TRP A 48 9.03 -2.29 10.85
C TRP A 48 10.24 -1.41 11.17
N ILE A 49 9.99 -0.13 11.52
CA ILE A 49 11.04 0.83 11.87
C ILE A 49 11.86 0.31 13.04
N ASP A 50 11.20 -0.14 14.10
CA ASP A 50 11.85 -0.60 15.31
C ASP A 50 12.63 -1.90 15.10
N ARG A 51 11.99 -2.90 14.47
CA ARG A 51 12.57 -4.24 14.33
C ARG A 51 13.63 -4.35 13.24
N LEU A 52 13.55 -3.54 12.20
CA LEU A 52 14.56 -3.47 11.13
C LEU A 52 15.55 -2.34 11.33
N ALA A 53 15.47 -1.60 12.44
CA ALA A 53 16.34 -0.47 12.76
C ALA A 53 16.45 0.55 11.60
N LEU A 54 15.31 0.99 11.04
CA LEU A 54 15.26 1.95 9.93
C LEU A 54 15.52 3.37 10.45
N LYS A 55 16.78 3.69 10.73
CA LYS A 55 17.21 4.90 11.46
C LYS A 55 17.57 6.09 10.56
N HIS A 56 17.91 5.83 9.29
CA HIS A 56 18.35 6.88 8.36
C HIS A 56 17.13 7.54 7.72
N GLU A 57 16.94 8.82 7.97
CA GLU A 57 15.86 9.62 7.38
C GLU A 57 16.37 10.35 6.14
N ILE A 58 15.73 10.15 5.02
CA ILE A 58 16.09 10.70 3.73
C ILE A 58 14.92 11.53 3.23
N PRO A 59 15.01 12.87 3.24
CA PRO A 59 13.95 13.72 2.73
C PRO A 59 13.80 13.57 1.22
N VAL A 60 12.57 13.35 0.76
CA VAL A 60 12.25 13.21 -0.67
C VAL A 60 11.20 14.24 -1.05
N PRO A 61 11.51 15.17 -1.95
CA PRO A 61 10.53 16.13 -2.44
C PRO A 61 9.32 15.45 -3.07
N GLY A 62 8.12 15.95 -2.73
CA GLY A 62 6.86 15.43 -3.26
C GLY A 62 6.20 14.34 -2.41
N LEU A 63 6.82 13.91 -1.32
CA LEU A 63 6.15 13.08 -0.31
C LEU A 63 5.12 13.88 0.49
N SER A 64 4.25 13.17 1.20
CA SER A 64 3.30 13.78 2.14
C SER A 64 4.04 14.67 3.15
N ALA A 65 3.48 15.86 3.45
CA ALA A 65 4.05 16.74 4.46
C ALA A 65 4.08 16.12 5.87
N GLU A 66 3.19 15.17 6.13
CA GLU A 66 3.17 14.40 7.39
C GLU A 66 4.30 13.36 7.43
N TYR A 67 4.70 12.83 6.28
CA TYR A 67 5.74 11.79 6.14
C TYR A 67 6.78 12.19 5.08
N PRO A 68 7.58 13.24 5.31
CA PRO A 68 8.45 13.80 4.27
C PRO A 68 9.70 12.97 3.98
N ASN A 69 9.96 11.93 4.78
CA ASN A 69 11.20 11.16 4.74
C ASN A 69 10.96 9.69 4.40
N ILE A 70 11.84 9.12 3.58
CA ILE A 70 12.05 7.69 3.49
C ILE A 70 12.95 7.29 4.67
N ARG A 71 12.65 6.17 5.34
CA ARG A 71 13.48 5.61 6.41
C ARG A 71 14.21 4.38 5.93
N CYS A 72 15.53 4.34 6.10
CA CYS A 72 16.37 3.22 5.67
C CYS A 72 17.24 2.68 6.80
N ASN A 73 17.79 1.48 6.61
CA ASN A 73 18.83 0.90 7.46
C ASN A 73 20.09 0.59 6.65
N ASP A 74 21.13 0.08 7.32
CA ASP A 74 22.40 -0.31 6.71
C ASP A 74 22.33 -1.68 5.98
N GLN A 75 21.16 -2.33 5.97
CA GLN A 75 20.94 -3.66 5.38
C GLN A 75 20.07 -3.59 4.11
N ASP A 76 20.17 -2.50 3.37
CA ASP A 76 19.49 -2.30 2.08
C ASP A 76 17.95 -2.39 2.16
N THR A 77 17.36 -2.05 3.31
CA THR A 77 15.90 -1.96 3.48
C THR A 77 15.49 -0.53 3.73
N CYS A 78 14.50 -0.08 2.98
CA CYS A 78 13.88 1.24 3.16
C CYS A 78 12.37 1.11 3.34
N LEU A 79 11.74 2.16 3.86
CA LEU A 79 10.31 2.26 4.11
C LEU A 79 9.78 3.62 3.70
N LEU A 80 8.69 3.60 2.94
CA LEU A 80 7.85 4.74 2.61
C LEU A 80 6.57 4.69 3.46
N VAL A 81 6.18 5.80 4.08
CA VAL A 81 4.83 6.04 4.57
C VAL A 81 4.13 6.95 3.57
N THR A 82 3.08 6.46 2.92
CA THR A 82 2.44 7.20 1.83
C THR A 82 1.53 8.33 2.31
N GLY A 83 0.96 8.23 3.51
CA GLY A 83 -0.30 8.84 3.91
C GLY A 83 -1.48 7.99 3.44
N MET A 84 -2.59 8.05 4.18
CA MET A 84 -3.80 7.26 3.91
C MET A 84 -4.55 7.74 2.66
N GLY A 85 -5.18 6.81 1.97
CA GLY A 85 -6.06 7.05 0.82
C GLY A 85 -5.33 7.11 -0.53
N GLN A 86 -6.09 6.92 -1.59
CA GLN A 86 -5.59 6.76 -2.97
C GLN A 86 -4.71 7.92 -3.45
N THR A 87 -5.12 9.16 -3.15
CA THR A 87 -4.40 10.35 -3.59
C THR A 87 -3.00 10.43 -3.00
N ASN A 88 -2.88 10.19 -1.68
CA ASN A 88 -1.60 10.17 -0.99
C ASN A 88 -0.73 9.00 -1.46
N ALA A 89 -1.34 7.82 -1.60
CA ALA A 89 -0.63 6.62 -2.03
C ALA A 89 -0.02 6.79 -3.44
N ALA A 90 -0.80 7.26 -4.41
CA ALA A 90 -0.32 7.51 -5.76
C ALA A 90 0.78 8.58 -5.80
N ALA A 91 0.56 9.74 -5.15
CA ALA A 91 1.48 10.86 -5.17
C ALA A 91 2.82 10.51 -4.51
N SER A 92 2.79 9.97 -3.28
CA SER A 92 4.01 9.63 -2.54
C SER A 92 4.79 8.51 -3.20
N THR A 93 4.12 7.47 -3.71
CA THR A 93 4.78 6.36 -4.40
C THR A 93 5.45 6.83 -5.70
N LEU A 94 4.78 7.69 -6.48
CA LEU A 94 5.35 8.22 -7.71
C LEU A 94 6.53 9.17 -7.41
N ALA A 95 6.42 10.02 -6.39
CA ALA A 95 7.50 10.90 -5.96
C ALA A 95 8.76 10.10 -5.58
N LEU A 96 8.62 9.03 -4.81
CA LEU A 96 9.72 8.12 -4.49
C LEU A 96 10.29 7.47 -5.76
N ALA A 97 9.44 6.86 -6.59
CA ALA A 97 9.88 6.07 -7.74
C ALA A 97 10.60 6.89 -8.81
N LEU A 98 10.28 8.18 -8.92
CA LEU A 98 10.93 9.12 -9.85
C LEU A 98 12.09 9.90 -9.21
N SER A 99 12.29 9.81 -7.90
CA SER A 99 13.37 10.50 -7.21
C SER A 99 14.75 10.07 -7.74
N PRO A 100 15.64 11.01 -8.06
CA PRO A 100 17.02 10.68 -8.47
C PRO A 100 17.87 10.15 -7.31
N GLN A 101 17.42 10.31 -6.07
CA GLN A 101 18.11 9.82 -4.87
C GLN A 101 18.09 8.30 -4.75
N PHE A 102 17.19 7.60 -5.49
CA PHE A 102 17.02 6.16 -5.42
C PHE A 102 17.17 5.49 -6.78
N ASP A 103 17.82 4.33 -6.79
CA ASP A 103 17.81 3.39 -7.90
C ASP A 103 17.02 2.14 -7.48
N LEU A 104 15.76 2.08 -7.91
CA LEU A 104 14.79 1.07 -7.49
C LEU A 104 14.57 -0.04 -8.53
N ARG A 105 15.39 -0.09 -9.58
CA ARG A 105 15.18 -1.02 -10.72
C ARG A 105 15.24 -2.49 -10.33
N GLN A 106 15.95 -2.82 -9.26
CA GLN A 106 16.05 -4.19 -8.74
C GLN A 106 15.35 -4.38 -7.40
N SER A 107 14.81 -3.31 -6.80
CA SER A 107 14.13 -3.38 -5.50
C SER A 107 12.88 -4.23 -5.55
N TYR A 108 12.67 -5.02 -4.50
CA TYR A 108 11.39 -5.64 -4.21
C TYR A 108 10.55 -4.68 -3.38
N PHE A 109 9.28 -4.56 -3.73
CA PHE A 109 8.31 -3.75 -3.01
C PHE A 109 7.39 -4.64 -2.20
N LEU A 110 7.13 -4.27 -0.96
CA LEU A 110 6.15 -4.92 -0.11
C LEU A 110 5.18 -3.88 0.43
N ILE A 111 3.96 -3.88 -0.07
CA ILE A 111 2.85 -3.15 0.55
C ILE A 111 2.39 -3.96 1.76
N ALA A 112 2.41 -3.35 2.93
CA ALA A 112 2.03 -3.98 4.19
C ALA A 112 1.12 -3.04 4.99
N GLY A 113 -0.17 -3.31 5.03
CA GLY A 113 -1.16 -2.48 5.69
C GLY A 113 -2.32 -3.26 6.28
N ILE A 114 -3.00 -2.68 7.27
CA ILE A 114 -4.21 -3.24 7.85
C ILE A 114 -5.40 -3.09 6.89
N ALA A 115 -6.46 -3.85 7.13
CA ALA A 115 -7.66 -3.85 6.28
C ALA A 115 -8.87 -4.38 7.06
N GLY A 116 -10.08 -4.07 6.60
CA GLY A 116 -11.26 -4.85 6.95
C GLY A 116 -11.18 -6.24 6.33
N ILE A 117 -11.69 -7.27 7.02
CA ILE A 117 -11.64 -8.66 6.53
C ILE A 117 -13.02 -9.25 6.35
N ASN A 118 -13.21 -9.96 5.22
CA ASN A 118 -14.41 -10.75 4.95
C ASN A 118 -14.45 -11.98 5.85
N PRO A 119 -15.47 -12.13 6.73
CA PRO A 119 -15.58 -13.29 7.64
C PRO A 119 -15.74 -14.63 6.93
N HIS A 120 -16.12 -14.64 5.64
CA HIS A 120 -16.18 -15.87 4.84
C HIS A 120 -14.79 -16.33 4.35
N GLN A 121 -13.76 -15.50 4.45
CA GLN A 121 -12.43 -15.78 3.94
C GLN A 121 -11.33 -15.75 5.02
N GLY A 122 -11.59 -15.13 6.15
CA GLY A 122 -10.63 -15.01 7.24
C GLY A 122 -11.25 -14.58 8.55
N THR A 123 -10.38 -14.27 9.49
CA THR A 123 -10.74 -13.71 10.80
C THR A 123 -9.85 -12.50 11.11
N ILE A 124 -10.21 -11.75 12.15
CA ILE A 124 -9.38 -10.67 12.69
C ILE A 124 -7.96 -11.18 12.94
N GLY A 125 -6.96 -10.47 12.47
CA GLY A 125 -5.55 -10.87 12.57
C GLY A 125 -5.05 -11.75 11.42
N THR A 126 -5.92 -12.31 10.56
CA THR A 126 -5.48 -13.04 9.36
C THR A 126 -4.64 -12.14 8.47
N ALA A 127 -3.47 -12.62 8.04
CA ALA A 127 -2.60 -11.94 7.08
C ALA A 127 -2.75 -12.57 5.69
N ALA A 128 -3.23 -11.81 4.72
CA ALA A 128 -3.59 -12.29 3.39
C ALA A 128 -2.62 -11.75 2.32
N TRP A 129 -2.00 -12.67 1.56
CA TRP A 129 -1.20 -12.33 0.37
C TRP A 129 -2.11 -12.22 -0.85
N ALA A 130 -2.19 -11.02 -1.42
CA ALA A 130 -3.04 -10.73 -2.57
C ALA A 130 -2.41 -11.19 -3.89
N HIS A 131 -3.26 -11.62 -4.83
CA HIS A 131 -2.94 -11.84 -6.24
C HIS A 131 -3.61 -10.79 -7.13
N TYR A 132 -4.87 -10.45 -6.84
CA TYR A 132 -5.60 -9.38 -7.51
C TYR A 132 -5.78 -8.18 -6.58
N LEU A 133 -5.59 -6.99 -7.16
CA LEU A 133 -5.94 -5.71 -6.56
C LEU A 133 -7.14 -5.17 -7.33
N VAL A 134 -8.26 -4.98 -6.65
CA VAL A 134 -9.53 -4.60 -7.25
C VAL A 134 -9.95 -3.23 -6.76
N GLU A 135 -10.28 -2.32 -7.67
CA GLU A 135 -10.77 -0.96 -7.34
C GLU A 135 -12.29 -1.00 -7.14
N PHE A 136 -12.76 -0.51 -6.00
CA PHE A 136 -14.19 -0.50 -5.65
C PHE A 136 -14.88 0.83 -5.97
N GLY A 137 -14.13 1.94 -6.02
CA GLY A 137 -14.70 3.27 -6.23
C GLY A 137 -15.03 3.58 -7.69
N THR A 138 -14.48 2.84 -8.65
CA THR A 138 -14.74 3.07 -10.10
C THR A 138 -16.02 2.38 -10.54
N GLN A 139 -17.16 2.87 -10.05
CA GLN A 139 -18.50 2.37 -10.33
C GLN A 139 -19.45 3.56 -10.53
N TRP A 140 -20.60 3.33 -11.16
CA TRP A 140 -21.72 4.23 -11.04
C TRP A 140 -22.48 3.93 -9.74
N GLU A 141 -22.92 4.97 -9.08
CA GLU A 141 -23.70 4.90 -7.86
C GLU A 141 -25.03 5.66 -8.02
N LEU A 142 -26.14 4.99 -7.74
CA LEU A 142 -27.42 5.59 -7.43
C LEU A 142 -27.62 5.59 -5.91
N ASP A 143 -28.41 6.53 -5.40
CA ASP A 143 -28.94 6.34 -4.04
C ASP A 143 -29.69 5.00 -4.00
N ALA A 144 -29.34 4.14 -3.03
CA ALA A 144 -29.93 2.80 -2.97
C ALA A 144 -31.48 2.83 -2.78
N ARG A 145 -32.04 3.97 -2.33
CA ARG A 145 -33.49 4.19 -2.21
C ARG A 145 -34.17 4.42 -3.55
N ASP A 146 -33.41 4.93 -4.55
CA ASP A 146 -33.88 5.21 -5.91
C ASP A 146 -33.57 4.05 -6.89
N ALA A 147 -32.77 3.09 -6.44
CA ALA A 147 -32.41 1.94 -7.26
C ALA A 147 -33.62 0.99 -7.44
N PRO A 148 -33.67 0.20 -8.54
CA PRO A 148 -34.65 -0.86 -8.72
C PRO A 148 -34.68 -1.79 -7.49
N LYS A 149 -35.88 -2.25 -7.11
CA LYS A 149 -36.10 -3.05 -5.88
C LYS A 149 -35.32 -4.36 -5.83
N ASP A 150 -34.96 -4.92 -6.99
CA ASP A 150 -34.18 -6.15 -7.13
C ASP A 150 -32.67 -5.92 -7.13
N TRP A 151 -32.21 -4.65 -7.08
CA TRP A 151 -30.79 -4.34 -6.90
C TRP A 151 -30.41 -4.39 -5.41
N PRO A 152 -29.35 -5.15 -5.06
CA PRO A 152 -28.93 -5.27 -3.65
C PRO A 152 -28.34 -3.99 -3.10
N THR A 153 -27.73 -3.15 -3.98
CA THR A 153 -27.13 -1.85 -3.66
C THR A 153 -27.37 -0.87 -4.81
N GLY A 154 -27.02 0.41 -4.64
CA GLY A 154 -27.01 1.40 -5.72
C GLY A 154 -25.84 1.31 -6.69
N TYR A 155 -24.89 0.37 -6.51
CA TYR A 155 -23.68 0.27 -7.30
C TYR A 155 -23.83 -0.62 -8.53
N ILE A 156 -23.41 -0.09 -9.69
CA ILE A 156 -23.29 -0.86 -10.96
C ILE A 156 -21.99 -0.50 -11.66
N GLY A 157 -21.53 -1.35 -12.54
CA GLY A 157 -20.36 -1.06 -13.38
C GLY A 157 -20.61 0.14 -14.31
N ILE A 158 -19.59 0.96 -14.54
CA ILE A 158 -19.65 2.04 -15.50
C ILE A 158 -19.95 1.46 -16.89
N ASN A 159 -20.91 2.08 -17.61
CA ASN A 159 -21.39 1.61 -18.93
C ASN A 159 -22.07 0.21 -18.90
N THR A 160 -22.61 -0.20 -17.76
CA THR A 160 -23.43 -1.42 -17.63
C THR A 160 -24.90 -1.09 -17.38
N ARG A 161 -25.77 -2.11 -17.43
CA ARG A 161 -27.22 -1.98 -17.22
C ARG A 161 -27.72 -2.53 -15.91
N GLY A 162 -26.83 -3.18 -15.14
CA GLY A 162 -27.20 -3.81 -13.89
C GLY A 162 -26.03 -4.26 -13.04
N PRO A 163 -26.26 -4.64 -11.76
CA PRO A 163 -25.22 -4.89 -10.79
C PRO A 163 -24.34 -6.11 -11.08
N ASN A 164 -24.80 -7.02 -11.92
CA ASN A 164 -24.11 -8.28 -12.24
C ASN A 164 -23.43 -8.27 -13.61
N GLU A 165 -23.36 -7.13 -14.28
CA GLU A 165 -22.70 -6.98 -15.58
C GLU A 165 -21.29 -6.46 -15.42
N LYS A 166 -20.31 -7.11 -16.08
CA LYS A 166 -18.91 -6.68 -16.06
C LYS A 166 -18.75 -5.41 -16.89
N PRO A 167 -18.14 -4.34 -16.33
CA PRO A 167 -17.85 -3.12 -17.10
C PRO A 167 -16.72 -3.34 -18.10
N PRO A 168 -16.56 -2.43 -19.09
CA PRO A 168 -15.54 -2.53 -20.13
C PRO A 168 -14.11 -2.27 -19.64
N LEU A 169 -13.90 -1.89 -18.36
CA LEU A 169 -12.60 -1.58 -17.74
C LEU A 169 -11.84 -0.47 -18.48
N ASP A 170 -12.51 0.64 -18.76
CA ASP A 170 -11.97 1.73 -19.60
C ASP A 170 -10.91 2.58 -18.87
N TYR A 171 -10.94 2.63 -17.55
CA TYR A 171 -9.96 3.41 -16.75
C TYR A 171 -8.60 2.73 -16.67
N LYS A 172 -8.52 1.41 -16.90
CA LYS A 172 -7.30 0.60 -16.82
C LYS A 172 -6.66 0.55 -15.41
N THR A 173 -7.42 0.95 -14.39
CA THR A 173 -7.02 0.93 -12.97
C THR A 173 -7.94 0.09 -12.11
N GLU A 174 -8.99 -0.50 -12.71
CA GLU A 174 -10.04 -1.22 -12.01
C GLU A 174 -9.57 -2.55 -11.43
N VAL A 175 -8.63 -3.21 -12.11
CA VAL A 175 -8.07 -4.48 -11.64
C VAL A 175 -6.63 -4.65 -12.10
N PHE A 176 -5.78 -5.11 -11.17
CA PHE A 176 -4.41 -5.48 -11.45
C PHE A 176 -4.13 -6.91 -10.98
N GLU A 177 -3.28 -7.60 -11.71
CA GLU A 177 -2.79 -8.94 -11.36
C GLU A 177 -1.32 -8.86 -10.96
N LEU A 178 -1.00 -9.30 -9.76
CA LEU A 178 0.35 -9.36 -9.23
C LEU A 178 1.09 -10.59 -9.75
N ASN A 179 2.42 -10.59 -9.63
CA ASN A 179 3.25 -11.74 -9.97
C ASN A 179 2.88 -12.98 -9.13
N PRO A 180 2.28 -14.03 -9.70
CA PRO A 180 1.83 -15.19 -8.95
C PRO A 180 2.99 -15.99 -8.33
N LYS A 181 4.18 -15.96 -8.96
CA LYS A 181 5.37 -16.63 -8.40
C LYS A 181 5.82 -15.94 -7.10
N LEU A 182 5.80 -14.60 -7.07
CA LEU A 182 6.18 -13.84 -5.87
C LEU A 182 5.16 -14.05 -4.75
N GLN A 183 3.85 -14.00 -5.06
CA GLN A 183 2.80 -14.29 -4.09
C GLN A 183 2.94 -15.70 -3.51
N ALA A 184 3.12 -16.71 -4.37
CA ALA A 184 3.27 -18.10 -3.93
C ALA A 184 4.51 -18.28 -3.04
N LYS A 185 5.64 -17.64 -3.40
CA LYS A 185 6.87 -17.67 -2.61
C LYS A 185 6.69 -16.97 -1.26
N ALA A 186 6.06 -15.80 -1.22
CA ALA A 186 5.77 -15.06 0.00
C ALA A 186 4.88 -15.88 0.95
N PHE A 187 3.83 -16.50 0.42
CA PHE A 187 2.98 -17.41 1.18
C PHE A 187 3.76 -18.61 1.71
N ALA A 188 4.54 -19.31 0.87
CA ALA A 188 5.32 -20.48 1.26
C ALA A 188 6.33 -20.19 2.38
N LEU A 189 6.89 -18.98 2.41
CA LEU A 189 7.81 -18.53 3.45
C LEU A 189 7.12 -18.20 4.78
N SER A 190 5.81 -17.92 4.75
CA SER A 190 5.09 -17.38 5.91
C SER A 190 3.89 -18.20 6.40
N TYR A 191 3.40 -19.21 5.66
CA TYR A 191 2.14 -19.88 5.99
C TYR A 191 2.11 -20.61 7.35
N GLN A 192 3.28 -20.95 7.90
CA GLN A 192 3.41 -21.58 9.22
C GLN A 192 3.71 -20.60 10.36
N VAL A 193 3.81 -19.31 10.05
CA VAL A 193 4.09 -18.30 11.08
C VAL A 193 2.92 -18.21 12.03
N SER A 194 3.21 -18.27 13.34
CA SER A 194 2.20 -18.03 14.37
C SER A 194 1.80 -16.56 14.39
N LEU A 195 0.55 -16.26 14.13
CA LEU A 195 -0.02 -14.92 14.16
C LEU A 195 -0.46 -14.54 15.58
N SER A 196 -0.45 -13.24 15.85
CA SER A 196 -0.91 -12.64 17.11
C SER A 196 -2.42 -12.52 17.11
N GLU A 197 -3.02 -12.68 18.27
CA GLU A 197 -4.43 -12.45 18.54
C GLU A 197 -4.59 -11.77 19.91
N SER A 198 -5.48 -10.80 20.05
CA SER A 198 -5.83 -10.21 21.34
C SER A 198 -6.95 -11.03 22.03
N LYS A 199 -7.15 -10.81 23.31
CA LYS A 199 -8.29 -11.42 24.03
C LYS A 199 -9.63 -10.91 23.49
N GLU A 200 -9.66 -9.64 23.11
CA GLU A 200 -10.83 -8.96 22.56
C GLU A 200 -11.18 -9.54 21.17
N SER A 201 -10.19 -9.69 20.28
CA SER A 201 -10.43 -10.26 18.95
C SER A 201 -10.82 -11.74 19.03
N ALA A 202 -10.24 -12.51 19.93
CA ALA A 202 -10.65 -13.89 20.18
C ALA A 202 -12.10 -13.99 20.69
N ALA A 203 -12.48 -13.09 21.63
CA ALA A 203 -13.86 -13.03 22.13
C ALA A 203 -14.85 -12.51 21.08
N TRP A 204 -14.38 -11.70 20.13
CA TRP A 204 -15.23 -11.17 19.05
C TRP A 204 -15.50 -12.23 17.98
N ARG A 205 -14.45 -12.88 17.45
CA ARG A 205 -14.56 -13.83 16.35
C ARG A 205 -15.48 -15.02 16.66
N VAL A 206 -15.52 -15.49 17.89
CA VAL A 206 -16.38 -16.63 18.29
C VAL A 206 -17.88 -16.33 18.22
N LYS A 207 -18.26 -15.06 18.03
CA LYS A 207 -19.66 -14.67 17.79
C LYS A 207 -20.13 -15.01 16.37
N TYR A 208 -19.20 -15.26 15.45
CA TYR A 208 -19.52 -15.75 14.11
C TYR A 208 -19.75 -17.26 14.15
N PRO A 209 -20.87 -17.77 13.62
CA PRO A 209 -21.24 -19.19 13.77
C PRO A 209 -20.56 -20.12 12.76
N TYR A 210 -19.57 -19.61 11.99
CA TYR A 210 -18.94 -20.37 10.89
C TYR A 210 -17.43 -20.12 10.79
N ALA A 211 -16.73 -21.08 10.22
CA ALA A 211 -15.33 -20.94 9.81
C ALA A 211 -15.24 -20.22 8.43
N PRO A 212 -14.13 -19.51 8.16
CA PRO A 212 -12.95 -19.32 9.00
C PRO A 212 -13.09 -18.22 10.06
N ALA A 213 -14.18 -17.44 10.06
CA ALA A 213 -14.35 -16.28 10.94
C ALA A 213 -14.12 -16.60 12.42
N ASN A 214 -14.64 -17.74 12.91
CA ASN A 214 -14.53 -18.14 14.31
C ASN A 214 -13.25 -18.92 14.66
N GLN A 215 -12.32 -19.10 13.69
CA GLN A 215 -11.05 -19.78 13.90
C GLN A 215 -9.92 -18.80 14.25
N PRO A 216 -8.82 -19.24 14.87
CA PRO A 216 -7.63 -18.40 15.04
C PRO A 216 -7.08 -17.85 13.72
N PRO A 217 -6.39 -16.68 13.75
CA PRO A 217 -5.84 -16.09 12.55
C PRO A 217 -4.74 -16.95 11.92
N VAL A 218 -4.70 -16.96 10.60
CA VAL A 218 -3.72 -17.69 9.79
C VAL A 218 -3.18 -16.80 8.67
N VAL A 219 -2.04 -17.18 8.11
CA VAL A 219 -1.59 -16.61 6.84
C VAL A 219 -2.37 -17.27 5.71
N SER A 220 -2.93 -16.48 4.81
CA SER A 220 -3.77 -16.96 3.69
C SER A 220 -3.36 -16.34 2.35
N ARG A 221 -3.97 -16.82 1.29
CA ARG A 221 -3.92 -16.22 -0.06
C ARG A 221 -5.32 -15.88 -0.47
N CYS A 222 -5.63 -14.59 -0.58
CA CYS A 222 -6.86 -14.06 -1.12
C CYS A 222 -6.71 -12.57 -1.41
N ASP A 223 -7.64 -12.01 -2.18
CA ASP A 223 -7.45 -10.76 -2.88
C ASP A 223 -7.96 -9.56 -2.09
N THR A 224 -7.52 -8.37 -2.50
CA THR A 224 -7.81 -7.14 -1.80
C THR A 224 -8.59 -6.17 -2.67
N LEU A 225 -9.47 -5.41 -2.02
CA LEU A 225 -10.35 -4.44 -2.65
C LEU A 225 -10.02 -3.04 -2.12
N ALA A 226 -9.69 -2.12 -3.03
CA ALA A 226 -9.31 -0.75 -2.71
C ALA A 226 -10.45 0.24 -2.97
N GLY A 227 -10.61 1.23 -2.10
CA GLY A 227 -11.55 2.33 -2.31
C GLY A 227 -11.46 3.35 -1.19
N ASN A 228 -11.54 4.64 -1.50
CA ASN A 228 -11.44 5.69 -0.48
C ASN A 228 -12.61 5.69 0.51
N THR A 229 -13.77 5.17 0.11
CA THR A 229 -14.90 5.01 1.03
C THR A 229 -14.67 3.79 1.90
N TRP A 230 -14.47 4.03 3.20
CA TRP A 230 -14.52 2.96 4.17
C TRP A 230 -15.97 2.52 4.32
N PHE A 231 -16.27 1.32 3.90
CA PHE A 231 -17.58 0.73 4.05
C PHE A 231 -17.59 -0.38 5.11
N SER A 232 -18.74 -0.62 5.68
CA SER A 232 -19.03 -1.76 6.54
C SER A 232 -20.48 -2.18 6.31
N GLY A 233 -20.75 -3.46 6.43
CA GLY A 233 -22.09 -3.99 6.35
C GLY A 233 -22.30 -5.04 5.27
N THR A 234 -23.26 -5.92 5.54
CA THR A 234 -23.50 -7.14 4.76
C THR A 234 -23.70 -6.88 3.27
N ARG A 235 -24.56 -5.92 2.91
CA ARG A 235 -24.90 -5.66 1.49
C ARG A 235 -23.70 -5.12 0.68
N LEU A 236 -22.90 -4.21 1.27
CA LEU A 236 -21.74 -3.67 0.59
C LEU A 236 -20.62 -4.72 0.48
N SER A 237 -20.47 -5.55 1.49
CA SER A 237 -19.50 -6.65 1.48
C SER A 237 -19.89 -7.73 0.46
N GLU A 238 -21.17 -8.06 0.32
CA GLU A 238 -21.67 -8.92 -0.77
C GLU A 238 -21.45 -8.30 -2.15
N ARG A 239 -21.64 -6.96 -2.27
CA ARG A 239 -21.29 -6.24 -3.49
C ARG A 239 -19.81 -6.36 -3.81
N ALA A 240 -18.93 -6.24 -2.81
CA ALA A 240 -17.49 -6.39 -2.96
C ALA A 240 -17.11 -7.80 -3.49
N GLU A 241 -17.79 -8.86 -2.99
CA GLU A 241 -17.61 -10.22 -3.49
C GLU A 241 -18.03 -10.36 -4.97
N VAL A 242 -19.21 -9.85 -5.31
CA VAL A 242 -19.71 -9.86 -6.69
C VAL A 242 -18.77 -9.06 -7.59
N TRP A 243 -18.38 -7.86 -7.16
CA TRP A 243 -17.52 -6.96 -7.91
C TRP A 243 -16.14 -7.57 -8.20
N THR A 244 -15.51 -8.15 -7.20
CA THR A 244 -14.23 -8.85 -7.37
C THR A 244 -14.34 -9.99 -8.39
N ARG A 245 -15.39 -10.82 -8.29
CA ARG A 245 -15.60 -11.89 -9.28
C ARG A 245 -15.79 -11.36 -10.69
N LEU A 246 -16.59 -10.30 -10.87
CA LEU A 246 -16.84 -9.69 -12.18
C LEU A 246 -15.54 -9.17 -12.81
N LEU A 247 -14.75 -8.40 -12.07
CA LEU A 247 -13.54 -7.77 -12.61
C LEU A 247 -12.42 -8.76 -12.89
N THR A 248 -12.36 -9.86 -12.15
CA THR A 248 -11.31 -10.88 -12.27
C THR A 248 -11.72 -12.12 -13.08
N ASP A 249 -12.85 -12.08 -13.78
CA ASP A 249 -13.39 -13.24 -14.53
C ASP A 249 -13.53 -14.50 -13.65
N ASN A 250 -14.03 -14.30 -12.43
CA ASN A 250 -14.21 -15.31 -11.37
C ASN A 250 -12.91 -15.98 -10.85
N LYS A 251 -11.75 -15.38 -11.09
CA LYS A 251 -10.47 -15.90 -10.59
C LYS A 251 -10.11 -15.36 -9.21
N GLY A 252 -10.50 -14.11 -8.92
CA GLY A 252 -10.22 -13.44 -7.63
C GLY A 252 -11.24 -13.78 -6.56
N VAL A 253 -10.78 -13.74 -5.31
CA VAL A 253 -11.59 -13.97 -4.11
C VAL A 253 -11.44 -12.78 -3.18
N TYR A 254 -12.50 -12.00 -3.03
CA TYR A 254 -12.52 -10.85 -2.12
C TYR A 254 -12.32 -11.29 -0.67
N CYS A 255 -11.27 -10.80 -0.05
CA CYS A 255 -10.87 -11.13 1.30
C CYS A 255 -10.70 -9.88 2.19
N THR A 256 -9.97 -8.91 1.72
CA THR A 256 -9.65 -7.70 2.48
C THR A 256 -10.08 -6.44 1.75
N THR A 257 -10.43 -5.40 2.51
CA THR A 257 -10.76 -4.07 1.96
C THR A 257 -9.93 -2.99 2.63
N GLN A 258 -9.39 -2.09 1.83
CA GLN A 258 -8.50 -1.00 2.21
C GLN A 258 -8.59 0.15 1.20
N GLN A 259 -7.68 1.14 1.25
CA GLN A 259 -7.83 2.35 0.44
C GLN A 259 -6.77 2.54 -0.65
N GLU A 260 -5.60 1.86 -0.65
CA GLU A 260 -4.41 2.36 -1.36
C GLU A 260 -3.84 1.48 -2.47
N ASP A 261 -4.13 0.16 -2.47
CA ASP A 261 -3.34 -0.79 -3.27
C ASP A 261 -3.36 -0.51 -4.77
N ASN A 262 -4.53 -0.22 -5.35
CA ASN A 262 -4.63 0.06 -6.78
C ASN A 262 -3.85 1.32 -7.18
N SER A 263 -3.91 2.37 -6.39
CA SER A 263 -3.21 3.62 -6.68
C SER A 263 -1.69 3.51 -6.47
N THR A 264 -1.25 2.75 -5.48
CA THR A 264 0.17 2.40 -5.29
C THR A 264 0.69 1.59 -6.47
N TYR A 265 -0.07 0.56 -6.89
CA TYR A 265 0.28 -0.26 -8.04
C TYR A 265 0.38 0.57 -9.32
N GLU A 266 -0.61 1.43 -9.60
CA GLU A 266 -0.61 2.28 -10.81
C GLU A 266 0.59 3.23 -10.82
N ALA A 267 0.96 3.82 -9.69
CA ALA A 267 2.15 4.66 -9.59
C ALA A 267 3.43 3.87 -9.91
N LEU A 268 3.58 2.65 -9.37
CA LEU A 268 4.71 1.77 -9.68
C LEU A 268 4.67 1.27 -11.12
N LEU A 269 3.50 1.00 -11.70
CA LEU A 269 3.36 0.59 -13.10
C LEU A 269 3.82 1.70 -14.06
N ARG A 270 3.48 2.95 -13.77
CA ARG A 270 3.98 4.11 -14.54
C ARG A 270 5.49 4.26 -14.41
N ALA A 271 6.02 4.11 -13.21
CA ALA A 271 7.46 4.12 -12.97
C ALA A 271 8.17 2.94 -13.66
N SER A 272 7.54 1.77 -13.73
CA SER A 272 8.06 0.61 -14.47
C SER A 272 8.13 0.86 -15.97
N LYS A 273 7.09 1.45 -16.56
CA LYS A 273 7.10 1.88 -17.97
C LYS A 273 8.19 2.93 -18.26
N ALA A 274 8.58 3.71 -17.26
CA ALA A 274 9.68 4.67 -17.33
C ALA A 274 11.05 4.04 -17.00
N GLY A 275 11.15 2.72 -16.81
CA GLY A 275 12.40 2.02 -16.50
C GLY A 275 12.98 2.30 -15.11
N ARG A 276 12.15 2.74 -14.16
CA ARG A 276 12.57 3.12 -12.81
C ARG A 276 12.44 1.99 -11.79
N VAL A 277 11.51 1.07 -12.00
CA VAL A 277 11.22 -0.08 -11.14
C VAL A 277 10.88 -1.30 -12.00
N ASP A 278 10.86 -2.49 -11.40
CA ASP A 278 10.28 -3.71 -12.00
C ASP A 278 8.97 -4.04 -11.29
N ILE A 279 7.84 -3.88 -11.97
CA ILE A 279 6.51 -4.11 -11.40
C ILE A 279 6.28 -5.58 -10.98
N ASN A 280 7.03 -6.54 -11.55
CA ASN A 280 6.94 -7.94 -11.17
C ASN A 280 7.55 -8.25 -9.79
N ARG A 281 8.19 -7.26 -9.15
CA ARG A 281 8.80 -7.36 -7.82
C ARG A 281 7.93 -6.77 -6.71
N LEU A 282 6.64 -6.60 -6.96
CA LEU A 282 5.67 -6.11 -5.97
C LEU A 282 4.90 -7.26 -5.34
N ALA A 283 4.88 -7.31 -4.01
CA ALA A 283 4.01 -8.16 -3.20
C ALA A 283 3.12 -7.30 -2.31
N VAL A 284 1.92 -7.80 -1.98
CA VAL A 284 0.96 -7.13 -1.11
C VAL A 284 0.49 -8.09 -0.03
N VAL A 285 0.62 -7.67 1.24
CA VAL A 285 0.06 -8.36 2.40
C VAL A 285 -0.85 -7.41 3.17
N ARG A 286 -2.09 -7.86 3.42
CA ARG A 286 -3.04 -7.12 4.25
C ARG A 286 -3.43 -7.96 5.47
N ALA A 287 -3.52 -7.32 6.64
CA ALA A 287 -3.92 -7.98 7.88
C ALA A 287 -5.25 -7.44 8.37
N GLY A 288 -6.20 -8.34 8.68
CA GLY A 288 -7.54 -7.99 9.14
C GLY A 288 -7.52 -7.29 10.50
N SER A 289 -7.93 -6.02 10.56
CA SER A 289 -8.06 -5.26 11.80
C SER A 289 -9.49 -5.31 12.39
N ASP A 290 -10.48 -5.55 11.53
CA ASP A 290 -11.89 -5.60 11.84
C ASP A 290 -12.63 -6.40 10.77
N PHE A 291 -13.81 -6.91 11.09
CA PHE A 291 -14.67 -7.54 10.08
C PHE A 291 -15.42 -6.50 9.25
N ASP A 292 -15.49 -6.70 7.95
CA ASP A 292 -16.18 -5.83 6.98
C ASP A 292 -17.72 -5.84 7.16
N ARG A 293 -18.27 -6.79 7.90
CA ARG A 293 -19.69 -6.96 8.18
C ARG A 293 -19.92 -7.56 9.58
N PRO A 294 -21.10 -7.33 10.19
CA PRO A 294 -21.40 -7.85 11.51
C PRO A 294 -21.62 -9.38 11.51
N TYR A 295 -21.48 -9.99 12.70
CA TYR A 295 -22.01 -11.33 12.93
C TYR A 295 -23.54 -11.33 12.96
N PRO A 296 -24.22 -12.46 12.70
CA PRO A 296 -25.69 -12.52 12.67
C PRO A 296 -26.34 -11.96 13.93
N GLY A 297 -27.26 -11.01 13.76
CA GLY A 297 -27.96 -10.33 14.84
C GLY A 297 -27.25 -9.12 15.45
N TYR A 298 -26.05 -8.80 15.06
CA TYR A 298 -25.38 -7.54 15.44
C TYR A 298 -25.75 -6.41 14.47
N SER A 299 -25.74 -5.16 14.96
CA SER A 299 -26.12 -3.99 14.19
C SER A 299 -25.08 -3.65 13.12
N GLU A 300 -25.51 -3.41 11.87
CA GLU A 300 -24.68 -2.90 10.78
C GLU A 300 -24.03 -1.55 11.16
N VAL A 301 -24.80 -0.67 11.80
CA VAL A 301 -24.33 0.65 12.26
C VAL A 301 -23.26 0.48 13.36
N ASP A 302 -23.51 -0.42 14.32
CA ASP A 302 -22.55 -0.66 15.39
C ASP A 302 -21.27 -1.33 14.88
N ASN A 303 -21.35 -2.18 13.88
CA ASN A 303 -20.16 -2.78 13.26
C ASN A 303 -19.24 -1.72 12.66
N LEU A 304 -19.81 -0.68 12.04
CA LEU A 304 -19.04 0.45 11.54
C LEU A 304 -18.52 1.36 12.66
N LEU A 305 -19.40 1.81 13.54
CA LEU A 305 -19.07 2.85 14.52
C LEU A 305 -18.24 2.34 15.70
N LYS A 306 -18.30 1.04 15.99
CA LYS A 306 -17.59 0.38 17.10
C LYS A 306 -16.56 -0.64 16.60
N TYR A 307 -16.02 -0.46 15.39
CA TYR A 307 -15.02 -1.38 14.82
C TYR A 307 -13.80 -1.60 15.75
N ALA A 308 -13.43 -0.57 16.52
CA ALA A 308 -12.31 -0.65 17.46
C ALA A 308 -12.55 -1.67 18.60
N ASP A 309 -13.81 -1.91 18.98
CA ASP A 309 -14.19 -2.88 20.02
C ASP A 309 -13.90 -4.33 19.59
N GLN A 310 -13.67 -4.56 18.32
CA GLN A 310 -13.28 -5.86 17.77
C GLN A 310 -11.86 -6.27 18.17
N GLY A 311 -11.03 -5.32 18.65
CA GLY A 311 -9.73 -5.57 19.25
C GLY A 311 -8.63 -6.02 18.25
N GLY A 312 -8.85 -5.85 16.96
CA GLY A 312 -7.94 -6.37 15.93
C GLY A 312 -6.80 -5.44 15.51
N PHE A 313 -6.86 -4.16 15.87
CA PHE A 313 -5.88 -3.17 15.41
C PHE A 313 -4.43 -3.55 15.74
N VAL A 314 -4.12 -3.79 17.02
CA VAL A 314 -2.76 -4.13 17.46
C VAL A 314 -2.30 -5.49 16.92
N PRO A 315 -3.09 -6.58 16.98
CA PRO A 315 -2.73 -7.84 16.35
C PRO A 315 -2.49 -7.72 14.84
N ALA A 316 -3.29 -6.95 14.12
CA ALA A 316 -3.10 -6.77 12.68
C ALA A 316 -1.74 -6.12 12.35
N LEU A 317 -1.37 -5.04 13.05
CA LEU A 317 -0.06 -4.39 12.90
C LEU A 317 1.10 -5.37 13.17
N GLU A 318 1.01 -6.17 14.22
CA GLU A 318 2.00 -7.20 14.54
C GLU A 318 2.07 -8.28 13.45
N ASN A 319 0.93 -8.69 12.92
CA ASN A 319 0.84 -9.77 11.94
C ASN A 319 1.32 -9.36 10.54
N LEU A 320 1.27 -8.07 10.20
CA LEU A 320 1.94 -7.55 9.00
C LEU A 320 3.43 -7.87 9.04
N TYR A 321 4.08 -7.60 10.18
CA TYR A 321 5.49 -7.93 10.35
C TYR A 321 5.73 -9.44 10.35
N ARG A 322 4.95 -10.20 11.12
CA ARG A 322 5.12 -11.66 11.23
C ARG A 322 4.98 -12.36 9.89
N ALA A 323 4.00 -11.99 9.09
CA ALA A 323 3.78 -12.58 7.78
C ALA A 323 4.72 -12.01 6.70
N GLY A 324 5.04 -10.72 6.75
CA GLY A 324 5.85 -10.05 5.72
C GLY A 324 7.35 -10.22 5.88
N ASN A 325 7.86 -10.25 7.13
CA ASN A 325 9.29 -10.31 7.39
C ASN A 325 10.00 -11.56 6.85
N PRO A 326 9.40 -12.76 6.81
CA PRO A 326 10.03 -13.92 6.17
C PRO A 326 10.41 -13.67 4.70
N LEU A 327 9.60 -12.96 3.93
CA LEU A 327 9.93 -12.55 2.57
C LEU A 327 11.10 -11.57 2.55
N VAL A 328 11.06 -10.55 3.41
CA VAL A 328 12.14 -9.56 3.54
C VAL A 328 13.47 -10.24 3.85
N GLN A 329 13.50 -11.14 4.83
CA GLN A 329 14.70 -11.86 5.23
C GLN A 329 15.20 -12.82 4.13
N ALA A 330 14.31 -13.47 3.40
CA ALA A 330 14.67 -14.33 2.28
C ALA A 330 15.35 -13.55 1.15
N ILE A 331 14.85 -12.34 0.83
CA ILE A 331 15.44 -11.45 -0.18
C ILE A 331 16.83 -10.96 0.28
N LEU A 332 16.92 -10.46 1.51
CA LEU A 332 18.17 -9.91 2.05
C LEU A 332 19.24 -11.00 2.23
N GLY A 333 18.87 -12.15 2.78
CA GLY A 333 19.77 -13.24 3.13
C GLY A 333 20.35 -14.00 1.93
N ASN A 334 19.69 -13.93 0.76
CA ASN A 334 20.17 -14.57 -0.47
C ASN A 334 19.96 -13.69 -1.71
N TRP A 335 20.45 -12.44 -1.63
CA TRP A 335 20.26 -11.46 -2.70
C TRP A 335 20.67 -11.98 -4.08
N LYS A 336 21.77 -12.74 -4.13
CA LYS A 336 22.26 -13.31 -5.40
C LYS A 336 21.21 -14.15 -6.14
N ALA A 337 20.34 -14.82 -5.40
CA ALA A 337 19.24 -15.59 -6.01
C ALA A 337 18.05 -14.69 -6.40
N TRP A 338 17.84 -13.57 -5.70
CA TRP A 338 16.70 -12.66 -5.89
C TRP A 338 16.97 -11.51 -6.86
N GLU A 339 18.24 -11.15 -7.09
CA GLU A 339 18.57 -9.96 -7.92
C GLU A 339 18.13 -10.08 -9.39
N GLN A 340 17.99 -11.30 -9.92
CA GLN A 340 17.55 -11.56 -11.29
C GLN A 340 16.02 -11.82 -11.40
N GLY A 341 15.31 -11.85 -10.31
CA GLY A 341 13.88 -12.13 -10.23
C GLY A 341 13.53 -13.08 -9.09
N VAL A 342 12.28 -13.54 -9.04
CA VAL A 342 11.83 -14.48 -8.00
C VAL A 342 12.50 -15.84 -8.21
N PRO A 343 13.23 -16.38 -7.23
CA PRO A 343 13.88 -17.68 -7.36
C PRO A 343 12.85 -18.81 -7.57
N GLU A 344 13.18 -19.77 -8.39
CA GLU A 344 12.28 -20.93 -8.63
C GLU A 344 12.20 -21.88 -7.43
N ASN A 345 13.21 -21.92 -6.56
CA ASN A 345 13.27 -22.76 -5.34
C ASN A 345 13.95 -22.04 -4.17
#